data_48fc3ed7e1bae506db64161c9c020954
#
_entry.id   48fc3ed7e1bae506db64161c9c020954
#
_cell.length_a   1.000
_cell.length_b   1.000
_cell.length_c   1.000
_cell.angle_alpha   90.00
_cell.angle_beta   90.00
_cell.angle_gamma   90.00
#
_symmetry.space_group_name_H-M   'P 1'
#
loop_
_entity.id
_entity.type
_entity.pdbx_description
1 polymer ?
#
loop_
_entity_poly.entity_id
_entity_poly.type
_entity_poly.pdbx_seq_one_letter_code
_entity_poly.pdbx_strand_id
1 'polypeptide(L)'
;TQKWIDNGYINKSNQVPLIEAELRFANGYIAEQPLFCQNVVLTQQILGLGGWMFSGFQSRHILGANDDFEGLGFTCVDAKDQGSDWGEAISKAPVGLDGHFESFCPPYYKNMSEAVDAFNEMKWGNWNSKYMPYKDPTGVLDATPKPSKEEIQIVKDICNYIFDTYGKFPGFSDPMYCRMMVQNHHIDLDFYDKFYPEGAYTNAHKNHFKLWHPEINDPFEK
;
A
#
# COMPACT_ATOMS: atom_id res chain seq x y z
N THR A 1 -22.10 2.11 12.81
CA THR A 1 -22.28 0.75 12.22
C THR A 1 -23.74 0.29 12.25
N GLN A 2 -24.50 0.53 13.38
CA GLN A 2 -25.87 0.05 13.52
C GLN A 2 -26.81 0.48 12.37
N LYS A 3 -26.75 1.75 11.93
CA LYS A 3 -27.55 2.25 10.80
C LYS A 3 -27.38 1.44 9.51
N TRP A 4 -26.18 0.88 9.29
CA TRP A 4 -25.87 0.09 8.10
C TRP A 4 -26.37 -1.35 8.21
N ILE A 5 -26.45 -1.86 9.44
CA ILE A 5 -27.09 -3.16 9.73
C ILE A 5 -28.60 -3.02 9.51
N ASP A 6 -29.22 -1.97 10.03
CA ASP A 6 -30.66 -1.73 9.94
C ASP A 6 -31.11 -1.53 8.47
N ASN A 7 -30.26 -0.96 7.65
CA ASN A 7 -30.50 -0.76 6.22
C ASN A 7 -30.08 -1.96 5.34
N GLY A 8 -29.62 -3.06 5.94
CA GLY A 8 -29.29 -4.30 5.22
C GLY A 8 -27.95 -4.32 4.47
N TYR A 9 -27.11 -3.28 4.60
CA TYR A 9 -25.79 -3.24 3.97
C TYR A 9 -24.75 -4.10 4.70
N ILE A 10 -24.89 -4.23 6.02
CA ILE A 10 -24.01 -5.06 6.85
C ILE A 10 -24.80 -6.20 7.45
N ASN A 11 -24.38 -7.42 7.17
CA ASN A 11 -24.98 -8.62 7.76
C ASN A 11 -24.49 -8.84 9.19
N LYS A 12 -25.38 -8.66 10.16
CA LYS A 12 -25.08 -8.84 11.58
C LYS A 12 -24.65 -10.27 11.95
N SER A 13 -25.11 -11.26 11.22
CA SER A 13 -24.76 -12.67 11.50
C SER A 13 -23.41 -13.09 10.93
N ASN A 14 -22.77 -12.24 10.11
CA ASN A 14 -21.48 -12.50 9.50
C ASN A 14 -20.46 -11.42 9.89
N GLN A 15 -20.33 -11.18 11.19
CA GLN A 15 -19.35 -10.22 11.70
C GLN A 15 -18.00 -10.90 11.86
N VAL A 16 -16.96 -10.23 11.38
CA VAL A 16 -15.56 -10.63 11.58
C VAL A 16 -14.94 -9.64 12.56
N PRO A 17 -14.36 -10.08 13.68
CA PRO A 17 -13.59 -9.21 14.55
C PRO A 17 -12.49 -8.49 13.79
N LEU A 18 -12.22 -7.21 14.11
CA LEU A 18 -11.22 -6.41 13.41
C LEU A 18 -9.85 -7.10 13.39
N ILE A 19 -9.42 -7.64 14.54
CA ILE A 19 -8.14 -8.36 14.62
C ILE A 19 -8.07 -9.57 13.69
N GLU A 20 -9.17 -10.30 13.54
CA GLU A 20 -9.22 -11.43 12.61
C GLU A 20 -9.16 -10.99 11.17
N ALA A 21 -9.84 -9.90 10.81
CA ALA A 21 -9.76 -9.31 9.48
C ALA A 21 -8.32 -8.87 9.16
N GLU A 22 -7.66 -8.19 10.09
CA GLU A 22 -6.28 -7.75 9.94
C GLU A 22 -5.31 -8.93 9.77
N LEU A 23 -5.45 -9.98 10.57
CA LEU A 23 -4.61 -11.18 10.46
C LEU A 23 -4.83 -11.91 9.13
N ARG A 24 -6.06 -11.95 8.61
CA ARG A 24 -6.33 -12.54 7.29
C ARG A 24 -5.64 -11.74 6.18
N PHE A 25 -5.68 -10.41 6.24
CA PHE A 25 -4.95 -9.57 5.29
C PHE A 25 -3.43 -9.73 5.44
N ALA A 26 -2.92 -9.75 6.68
CA ALA A 26 -1.49 -9.99 6.93
C ALA A 26 -1.00 -11.29 6.30
N ASN A 27 -1.76 -12.39 6.47
CA ASN A 27 -1.43 -13.67 5.86
C ASN A 27 -1.40 -13.61 4.32
N GLY A 28 -2.32 -12.88 3.70
CA GLY A 28 -2.31 -12.64 2.26
C GLY A 28 -1.02 -11.94 1.80
N TYR A 29 -0.66 -10.84 2.43
CA TYR A 29 0.56 -10.09 2.09
C TYR A 29 1.84 -10.88 2.36
N ILE A 30 1.88 -11.66 3.45
CA ILE A 30 3.02 -12.55 3.73
C ILE A 30 3.17 -13.61 2.63
N ALA A 31 2.07 -14.12 2.10
CA ALA A 31 2.10 -15.08 0.99
C ALA A 31 2.52 -14.44 -0.34
N GLU A 32 2.18 -13.18 -0.58
CA GLU A 32 2.51 -12.46 -1.82
C GLU A 32 3.98 -11.98 -1.86
N GLN A 33 4.57 -11.62 -0.72
CA GLN A 33 5.95 -11.15 -0.66
C GLN A 33 6.97 -12.12 -1.28
N PRO A 34 6.95 -13.43 -0.99
CA PRO A 34 7.86 -14.39 -1.62
C PRO A 34 7.74 -14.45 -3.14
N LEU A 35 6.54 -14.27 -3.69
CA LEU A 35 6.32 -14.27 -5.14
C LEU A 35 7.02 -13.07 -5.80
N PHE A 36 6.93 -11.90 -5.18
CA PHE A 36 7.68 -10.72 -5.62
C PHE A 36 9.18 -10.94 -5.51
N CYS A 37 9.66 -11.39 -4.36
CA CYS A 37 11.08 -11.66 -4.13
C CYS A 37 11.64 -12.71 -5.09
N GLN A 38 10.86 -13.74 -5.42
CA GLN A 38 11.24 -14.75 -6.40
C GLN A 38 11.49 -14.14 -7.78
N ASN A 39 10.63 -13.23 -8.23
CA ASN A 39 10.83 -12.54 -9.50
C ASN A 39 12.10 -11.68 -9.49
N VAL A 40 12.40 -11.01 -8.37
CA VAL A 40 13.66 -10.25 -8.21
C VAL A 40 14.88 -11.17 -8.32
N VAL A 41 14.88 -12.32 -7.64
CA VAL A 41 15.97 -13.28 -7.69
C VAL A 41 16.16 -13.85 -9.10
N LEU A 42 15.08 -14.19 -9.79
CA LEU A 42 15.15 -14.67 -11.18
C LEU A 42 15.72 -13.58 -12.12
N THR A 43 15.32 -12.33 -11.94
CA THR A 43 15.84 -11.20 -12.72
C THR A 43 17.33 -11.00 -12.46
N GLN A 44 17.77 -11.10 -11.22
CA GLN A 44 19.21 -11.04 -10.88
C GLN A 44 20.00 -12.14 -11.59
N GLN A 45 19.49 -13.37 -11.61
CA GLN A 45 20.14 -14.50 -12.30
C GLN A 45 20.25 -14.24 -13.82
N ILE A 46 19.20 -13.71 -14.45
CA ILE A 46 19.21 -13.36 -15.89
C ILE A 46 20.29 -12.29 -16.17
N LEU A 47 20.50 -11.38 -15.24
CA LEU A 47 21.50 -10.31 -15.35
C LEU A 47 22.91 -10.74 -14.96
N GLY A 48 23.11 -12.00 -14.57
CA GLY A 48 24.39 -12.50 -14.09
C GLY A 48 24.78 -11.99 -12.69
N LEU A 49 23.80 -11.50 -11.93
CA LEU A 49 23.99 -11.02 -10.56
C LEU A 49 23.65 -12.09 -9.55
N GLY A 50 24.43 -12.15 -8.47
CA GLY A 50 24.08 -12.93 -7.29
C GLY A 50 23.09 -12.20 -6.40
N GLY A 51 22.16 -12.94 -5.79
CA GLY A 51 21.21 -12.35 -4.85
C GLY A 51 20.47 -13.43 -4.06
N TRP A 52 20.08 -13.09 -2.86
CA TRP A 52 19.30 -13.96 -1.99
C TRP A 52 18.34 -13.14 -1.13
N MET A 53 17.24 -13.76 -0.73
CA MET A 53 16.29 -13.15 0.19
C MET A 53 16.86 -13.18 1.61
N PHE A 54 16.84 -12.02 2.27
CA PHE A 54 17.32 -11.88 3.63
C PHE A 54 16.27 -11.21 4.50
N SER A 55 15.93 -11.82 5.63
CA SER A 55 14.92 -11.33 6.57
C SER A 55 15.51 -10.78 7.88
N GLY A 56 16.84 -10.66 7.97
CA GLY A 56 17.56 -10.29 9.18
C GLY A 56 17.65 -8.80 9.48
N PHE A 57 16.64 -8.00 9.09
CA PHE A 57 16.59 -6.58 9.40
C PHE A 57 15.33 -6.22 10.20
N GLN A 58 15.42 -5.14 10.96
CA GLN A 58 14.28 -4.62 11.71
C GLN A 58 13.62 -3.49 10.93
N SER A 59 12.32 -3.64 10.67
CA SER A 59 11.53 -2.67 9.88
C SER A 59 11.57 -1.27 10.47
N ARG A 60 11.55 -1.14 11.80
CA ARG A 60 11.63 0.16 12.49
C ARG A 60 12.88 0.96 12.14
N HIS A 61 14.03 0.29 12.13
CA HIS A 61 15.30 0.93 11.81
C HIS A 61 15.31 1.40 10.35
N ILE A 62 14.85 0.56 9.43
CA ILE A 62 14.81 0.89 8.01
C ILE A 62 13.83 2.03 7.71
N LEU A 63 12.66 2.02 8.35
CA LEU A 63 11.65 3.06 8.14
C LEU A 63 11.89 4.35 8.94
N GLY A 64 12.93 4.39 9.78
CA GLY A 64 13.25 5.58 10.57
C GLY A 64 12.26 5.86 11.70
N ALA A 65 11.56 4.83 12.21
CA ALA A 65 10.65 4.97 13.34
C ALA A 65 11.32 4.76 14.70
N ASN A 66 12.63 4.67 14.73
CA ASN A 66 13.46 4.59 15.92
C ASN A 66 14.35 5.83 15.96
N ASP A 67 14.35 6.55 17.09
CA ASP A 67 15.10 7.80 17.24
C ASP A 67 16.63 7.61 17.15
N ASP A 68 17.13 6.39 17.32
CA ASP A 68 18.55 6.04 17.20
C ASP A 68 19.00 5.82 15.73
N PHE A 69 18.05 5.77 14.77
CA PHE A 69 18.34 5.48 13.37
C PHE A 69 17.61 6.44 12.44
N GLU A 70 18.33 7.06 11.54
CA GLU A 70 17.77 7.89 10.50
C GLU A 70 16.91 7.09 9.51
N GLY A 71 17.34 5.84 9.22
CA GLY A 71 16.64 4.96 8.30
C GLY A 71 16.40 5.58 6.93
N LEU A 72 15.26 5.28 6.32
CA LEU A 72 14.82 5.87 5.06
C LEU A 72 14.04 7.19 5.24
N GLY A 73 13.86 7.65 6.49
CA GLY A 73 13.18 8.92 6.79
C GLY A 73 11.68 8.91 6.51
N PHE A 74 11.01 7.77 6.69
CA PHE A 74 9.55 7.73 6.56
C PHE A 74 8.87 8.65 7.57
N THR A 75 7.82 9.33 7.13
CA THR A 75 6.93 10.09 8.00
C THR A 75 6.18 9.12 8.91
N CYS A 76 6.25 9.37 10.20
CA CYS A 76 5.56 8.59 11.21
C CYS A 76 4.54 9.44 11.96
N VAL A 77 3.38 8.87 12.27
CA VAL A 77 2.35 9.46 13.13
C VAL A 77 2.34 8.77 14.48
N ASP A 78 1.91 9.51 15.51
CA ASP A 78 1.69 8.92 16.82
C ASP A 78 0.52 7.95 16.75
N ALA A 79 0.73 6.76 17.27
CA ALA A 79 -0.28 5.73 17.36
C ALA A 79 -0.65 5.50 18.83
N LYS A 80 -1.96 5.34 19.10
CA LYS A 80 -2.42 4.92 20.42
C LYS A 80 -1.97 3.48 20.64
N ASP A 81 -1.17 3.29 21.67
CA ASP A 81 -0.67 1.97 22.01
C ASP A 81 -1.82 1.08 22.48
N GLN A 82 -1.96 -0.08 21.87
CA GLN A 82 -2.92 -1.12 22.26
C GLN A 82 -2.22 -2.35 22.86
N GLY A 83 -0.94 -2.19 23.25
CA GLY A 83 -0.15 -3.26 23.81
C GLY A 83 0.18 -4.34 22.79
N SER A 84 1.37 -4.31 22.24
CA SER A 84 1.87 -5.47 21.52
C SER A 84 2.28 -6.52 22.55
N ASP A 85 1.88 -7.78 22.36
CA ASP A 85 2.34 -8.91 23.15
C ASP A 85 3.87 -9.14 23.05
N TRP A 86 4.56 -8.31 22.29
CA TRP A 86 6.00 -8.38 22.01
C TRP A 86 6.84 -7.39 22.83
N GLY A 87 6.29 -6.80 23.87
CA GLY A 87 7.05 -6.21 24.98
C GLY A 87 7.49 -4.77 24.86
N GLU A 88 7.39 -4.12 23.72
CA GLU A 88 7.62 -2.68 23.57
C GLU A 88 6.41 -2.00 22.92
N ALA A 89 5.89 -1.01 23.61
CA ALA A 89 4.85 -0.14 23.09
C ALA A 89 5.33 0.58 21.82
N ILE A 90 4.62 0.38 20.73
CA ILE A 90 4.92 1.08 19.48
C ILE A 90 4.06 2.32 19.43
N SER A 91 4.69 3.44 19.72
CA SER A 91 4.03 4.73 19.74
C SER A 91 3.91 5.40 18.38
N LYS A 92 4.61 4.89 17.38
CA LYS A 92 4.67 5.49 16.03
C LYS A 92 4.27 4.48 14.94
N ALA A 93 3.50 4.93 13.97
CA ALA A 93 3.11 4.18 12.78
C ALA A 93 3.64 4.89 11.53
N PRO A 94 4.40 4.22 10.65
CA PRO A 94 4.87 4.84 9.41
C PRO A 94 3.69 5.02 8.45
N VAL A 95 3.61 6.19 7.84
CA VAL A 95 2.52 6.55 6.93
C VAL A 95 3.00 6.89 5.52
N GLY A 96 4.27 7.15 5.32
CA GLY A 96 4.82 7.40 4.01
C GLY A 96 6.19 8.07 4.04
N LEU A 97 6.68 8.42 2.85
CA LEU A 97 7.88 9.21 2.63
C LEU A 97 7.49 10.39 1.76
N ASP A 98 7.52 11.58 2.33
CA ASP A 98 6.99 12.80 1.73
C ASP A 98 7.54 13.03 0.31
N GLY A 99 6.63 13.24 -0.63
CA GLY A 99 6.96 13.45 -2.04
C GLY A 99 7.37 12.20 -2.84
N HIS A 100 7.50 11.04 -2.17
CA HIS A 100 7.89 9.79 -2.82
C HIS A 100 6.85 8.68 -2.63
N PHE A 101 6.46 8.42 -1.39
CA PHE A 101 5.52 7.36 -1.01
C PHE A 101 4.51 7.91 -0.02
N GLU A 102 3.48 8.56 -0.50
CA GLU A 102 2.42 9.11 0.33
C GLU A 102 1.29 8.11 0.48
N SER A 103 0.81 7.88 1.69
CA SER A 103 -0.25 6.90 1.93
C SER A 103 -1.64 7.55 2.02
N PHE A 104 -2.68 6.74 1.86
CA PHE A 104 -4.07 7.17 2.01
C PHE A 104 -4.46 7.26 3.48
N CYS A 105 -3.83 8.13 4.26
CA CYS A 105 -4.16 8.37 5.66
C CYS A 105 -3.64 9.72 6.16
N PRO A 106 -4.03 10.20 7.35
CA PRO A 106 -3.34 11.31 7.99
C PRO A 106 -1.83 11.04 8.18
N PRO A 107 -0.92 12.02 8.04
CA PRO A 107 -1.22 13.44 7.87
C PRO A 107 -1.45 13.92 6.44
N TYR A 108 -1.34 13.07 5.42
CA TYR A 108 -1.54 13.44 4.01
C TYR A 108 -2.98 13.84 3.71
N TYR A 109 -3.93 13.33 4.49
CA TYR A 109 -5.34 13.71 4.47
C TYR A 109 -5.78 14.15 5.87
N LYS A 110 -6.76 15.02 5.96
CA LYS A 110 -7.25 15.53 7.26
C LYS A 110 -7.92 14.44 8.11
N ASN A 111 -8.54 13.48 7.44
CA ASN A 111 -9.25 12.35 8.05
C ASN A 111 -9.35 11.20 7.05
N MET A 112 -9.81 10.06 7.51
CA MET A 112 -9.96 8.88 6.65
C MET A 112 -11.07 9.03 5.60
N SER A 113 -12.06 9.90 5.80
CA SER A 113 -13.07 10.15 4.78
C SER A 113 -12.48 10.79 3.53
N GLU A 114 -11.62 11.79 3.69
CA GLU A 114 -10.89 12.40 2.57
C GLU A 114 -9.95 11.39 1.89
N ALA A 115 -9.28 10.56 2.67
CA ALA A 115 -8.42 9.49 2.16
C ALA A 115 -9.19 8.47 1.31
N VAL A 116 -10.36 8.04 1.78
CA VAL A 116 -11.24 7.11 1.06
C VAL A 116 -11.76 7.74 -0.23
N ASP A 117 -12.11 9.03 -0.23
CA ASP A 117 -12.53 9.74 -1.45
C ASP A 117 -11.40 9.79 -2.47
N ALA A 118 -10.20 10.15 -2.04
CA ALA A 118 -9.03 10.20 -2.92
C ALA A 118 -8.68 8.83 -3.50
N PHE A 119 -8.73 7.79 -2.68
CA PHE A 119 -8.52 6.41 -3.13
C PHE A 119 -9.57 5.98 -4.16
N ASN A 120 -10.84 6.29 -3.89
CA ASN A 120 -11.94 5.96 -4.79
C ASN A 120 -11.81 6.72 -6.12
N GLU A 121 -11.46 8.00 -6.09
CA GLU A 121 -11.22 8.81 -7.29
C GLU A 121 -10.01 8.27 -8.08
N MET A 122 -8.91 7.94 -7.42
CA MET A 122 -7.77 7.32 -8.07
C MET A 122 -8.17 6.01 -8.76
N LYS A 123 -8.91 5.16 -8.05
CA LYS A 123 -9.25 3.82 -8.54
C LYS A 123 -10.32 3.83 -9.64
N TRP A 124 -11.32 4.69 -9.54
CA TRP A 124 -12.49 4.65 -10.41
C TRP A 124 -12.70 5.89 -11.27
N GLY A 125 -12.15 7.04 -10.84
CA GLY A 125 -12.21 8.29 -11.58
C GLY A 125 -11.04 8.49 -12.54
N ASN A 126 -9.84 8.35 -12.00
CA ASN A 126 -8.59 8.65 -12.70
C ASN A 126 -7.72 7.43 -12.98
N TRP A 127 -8.10 6.24 -12.53
CA TRP A 127 -7.28 5.07 -12.79
C TRP A 127 -7.20 4.82 -14.29
N ASN A 128 -6.04 5.11 -14.79
CA ASN A 128 -5.75 5.02 -16.19
C ASN A 128 -5.42 3.57 -16.54
N SER A 129 -6.20 3.00 -17.45
CA SER A 129 -5.91 1.67 -18.04
C SER A 129 -4.48 1.57 -18.61
N LYS A 130 -3.86 2.71 -18.88
CA LYS A 130 -2.49 2.84 -19.38
C LYS A 130 -1.43 2.04 -18.60
N TYR A 131 -1.59 1.92 -17.28
CA TYR A 131 -0.61 1.25 -16.41
C TYR A 131 -1.01 -0.16 -15.98
N MET A 132 -2.12 -0.67 -16.49
CA MET A 132 -2.57 -2.01 -16.13
C MET A 132 -1.90 -3.08 -17.00
N PRO A 133 -1.36 -4.15 -16.40
CA PRO A 133 -0.62 -5.20 -17.12
C PRO A 133 -1.55 -6.21 -17.82
N TYR A 134 -2.69 -5.78 -18.33
CA TYR A 134 -3.66 -6.62 -19.03
C TYR A 134 -3.66 -6.33 -20.53
N LYS A 135 -3.96 -7.34 -21.35
CA LYS A 135 -4.14 -7.16 -22.80
C LYS A 135 -5.32 -6.29 -23.17
N ASP A 136 -6.38 -6.34 -22.37
CA ASP A 136 -7.55 -5.47 -22.47
C ASP A 136 -7.82 -4.81 -21.12
N PRO A 137 -7.06 -3.76 -20.78
CA PRO A 137 -7.23 -3.09 -19.50
C PRO A 137 -8.58 -2.39 -19.38
N THR A 138 -9.12 -1.86 -20.47
CA THR A 138 -10.43 -1.17 -20.49
C THR A 138 -11.55 -2.17 -20.23
N GLY A 139 -11.57 -3.31 -20.92
CA GLY A 139 -12.57 -4.34 -20.68
C GLY A 139 -12.54 -4.90 -19.25
N VAL A 140 -11.36 -5.03 -18.64
CA VAL A 140 -11.23 -5.42 -17.23
C VAL A 140 -11.83 -4.37 -16.30
N LEU A 141 -11.54 -3.08 -16.53
CA LEU A 141 -12.11 -1.99 -15.73
C LEU A 141 -13.63 -1.92 -15.85
N ASP A 142 -14.17 -2.06 -17.06
CA ASP A 142 -15.61 -1.99 -17.32
C ASP A 142 -16.36 -3.19 -16.71
N ALA A 143 -15.72 -4.36 -16.67
CA ALA A 143 -16.28 -5.56 -16.05
C ALA A 143 -16.17 -5.57 -14.53
N THR A 144 -15.35 -4.68 -13.92
CA THR A 144 -15.16 -4.64 -12.47
C THR A 144 -16.30 -3.84 -11.81
N PRO A 145 -17.04 -4.43 -10.85
CA PRO A 145 -18.10 -3.71 -10.14
C PRO A 145 -17.54 -2.49 -9.40
N LYS A 146 -18.18 -1.35 -9.60
CA LYS A 146 -17.84 -0.11 -8.87
C LYS A 146 -18.68 -0.03 -7.60
N PRO A 147 -18.11 0.46 -6.48
CA PRO A 147 -18.86 0.61 -5.25
C PRO A 147 -19.94 1.70 -5.38
N SER A 148 -21.07 1.47 -4.74
CA SER A 148 -22.13 2.47 -4.59
C SER A 148 -21.70 3.59 -3.64
N LYS A 149 -22.46 4.70 -3.64
CA LYS A 149 -22.22 5.80 -2.69
C LYS A 149 -22.38 5.36 -1.23
N GLU A 150 -23.31 4.47 -0.99
CA GLU A 150 -23.58 3.89 0.33
C GLU A 150 -22.42 3.02 0.79
N GLU A 151 -21.89 2.17 -0.07
CA GLU A 151 -20.71 1.36 0.24
C GLU A 151 -19.48 2.21 0.53
N ILE A 152 -19.23 3.26 -0.26
CA ILE A 152 -18.16 4.22 0.01
C ILE A 152 -18.35 4.88 1.38
N GLN A 153 -19.59 5.27 1.72
CA GLN A 153 -19.86 5.88 3.03
C GLN A 153 -19.66 4.90 4.19
N ILE A 154 -19.99 3.62 4.01
CA ILE A 154 -19.70 2.57 4.99
C ILE A 154 -18.20 2.47 5.24
N VAL A 155 -17.40 2.43 4.18
CA VAL A 155 -15.93 2.37 4.28
C VAL A 155 -15.40 3.59 5.01
N LYS A 156 -15.87 4.80 4.71
CA LYS A 156 -15.50 6.03 5.42
C LYS A 156 -15.80 5.94 6.92
N ASP A 157 -17.01 5.51 7.28
CA ASP A 157 -17.43 5.40 8.67
C ASP A 157 -16.55 4.39 9.44
N ILE A 158 -16.19 3.27 8.80
CA ILE A 158 -15.34 2.24 9.41
C ILE A 158 -13.91 2.74 9.55
N CYS A 159 -13.32 3.31 8.48
CA CYS A 159 -11.95 3.78 8.48
C CYS A 159 -11.74 4.92 9.47
N ASN A 160 -12.66 5.90 9.54
CA ASN A 160 -12.62 6.95 10.57
C ASN A 160 -12.67 6.35 11.97
N TYR A 161 -13.60 5.43 12.22
CA TYR A 161 -13.69 4.78 13.54
C TYR A 161 -12.38 4.09 13.94
N ILE A 162 -11.76 3.37 13.02
CA ILE A 162 -10.49 2.68 13.28
C ILE A 162 -9.40 3.70 13.61
N PHE A 163 -9.22 4.70 12.76
CA PHE A 163 -8.16 5.69 12.95
C PHE A 163 -8.37 6.54 14.22
N ASP A 164 -9.61 7.01 14.46
CA ASP A 164 -9.95 7.79 15.66
C ASP A 164 -9.78 6.99 16.95
N THR A 165 -10.03 5.67 16.89
CA THR A 165 -9.92 4.79 18.06
C THR A 165 -8.47 4.43 18.38
N TYR A 166 -7.70 4.07 17.33
CA TYR A 166 -6.35 3.47 17.50
C TYR A 166 -5.21 4.43 17.13
N GLY A 167 -5.49 5.54 16.49
CA GLY A 167 -4.47 6.50 16.02
C GLY A 167 -3.64 6.00 14.86
N LYS A 168 -4.03 4.88 14.26
CA LYS A 168 -3.36 4.24 13.11
C LYS A 168 -4.36 3.44 12.30
N PHE A 169 -3.97 3.03 11.11
CA PHE A 169 -4.71 2.13 10.26
C PHE A 169 -3.76 1.06 9.70
N PRO A 170 -3.97 -0.23 9.95
CA PRO A 170 -5.06 -0.89 10.71
C PRO A 170 -5.03 -0.57 12.22
N GLY A 171 -6.10 -0.96 12.93
CA GLY A 171 -6.30 -0.61 14.32
C GLY A 171 -5.43 -1.39 15.31
N PHE A 172 -5.30 -2.68 15.13
CA PHE A 172 -4.61 -3.57 16.08
C PHE A 172 -3.20 -3.94 15.63
N SER A 173 -3.05 -4.36 14.38
CA SER A 173 -1.78 -4.83 13.87
C SER A 173 -0.78 -3.69 13.79
N ASP A 174 0.42 -3.93 14.31
CA ASP A 174 1.52 -2.99 14.17
C ASP A 174 1.92 -2.90 12.70
N PRO A 175 1.83 -1.71 12.08
CA PRO A 175 2.20 -1.53 10.69
C PRO A 175 3.67 -1.85 10.41
N MET A 176 4.54 -1.77 11.42
CA MET A 176 5.95 -2.11 11.30
C MET A 176 6.18 -3.61 11.14
N TYR A 177 5.31 -4.43 11.72
CA TYR A 177 5.38 -5.89 11.60
C TYR A 177 4.51 -6.45 10.49
N CYS A 178 3.31 -5.92 10.35
CA CYS A 178 2.37 -6.43 9.36
C CYS A 178 2.56 -5.86 7.96
N ARG A 179 3.28 -4.75 7.83
CA ARG A 179 3.59 -4.06 6.56
C ARG A 179 2.37 -3.76 5.67
N MET A 180 1.17 -3.85 6.26
CA MET A 180 -0.09 -3.68 5.52
C MET A 180 -0.42 -2.22 5.23
N MET A 181 0.35 -1.29 5.78
CA MET A 181 -0.16 0.02 6.08
C MET A 181 0.27 1.11 5.16
N VAL A 182 1.33 0.92 4.44
CA VAL A 182 1.74 1.95 3.46
C VAL A 182 1.04 1.64 2.14
N GLN A 183 -0.23 1.99 2.05
CA GLN A 183 -0.92 2.04 0.76
C GLN A 183 -0.48 3.32 0.08
N ASN A 184 0.52 3.22 -0.75
CA ASN A 184 1.02 4.35 -1.51
C ASN A 184 0.02 4.73 -2.58
N HIS A 185 -0.42 5.98 -2.60
CA HIS A 185 -1.24 6.51 -3.67
C HIS A 185 -0.42 7.36 -4.63
N HIS A 186 0.73 7.83 -4.19
CA HIS A 186 1.65 8.61 -4.97
C HIS A 186 3.04 8.00 -4.93
N ILE A 187 3.64 7.84 -6.11
CA ILE A 187 5.05 7.46 -6.27
C ILE A 187 5.65 8.52 -7.16
N ASP A 188 6.69 9.18 -6.69
CA ASP A 188 7.48 10.09 -7.51
C ASP A 188 8.19 9.27 -8.61
N LEU A 189 7.68 9.36 -9.83
CA LEU A 189 8.23 8.63 -10.97
C LEU A 189 9.65 9.07 -11.32
N ASP A 190 10.02 10.31 -10.94
CA ASP A 190 11.36 10.84 -11.15
C ASP A 190 12.36 10.37 -10.06
N PHE A 191 11.88 9.63 -9.04
CA PHE A 191 12.71 9.17 -7.93
C PHE A 191 13.94 8.41 -8.42
N TYR A 192 13.74 7.47 -9.33
CA TYR A 192 14.84 6.69 -9.89
C TYR A 192 15.80 7.54 -10.71
N ASP A 193 15.29 8.52 -11.45
CA ASP A 193 16.10 9.45 -12.23
C ASP A 193 16.93 10.39 -11.35
N LYS A 194 16.45 10.74 -10.17
CA LYS A 194 17.15 11.62 -9.21
C LYS A 194 18.23 10.90 -8.41
N PHE A 195 17.97 9.63 -8.03
CA PHE A 195 18.77 8.92 -7.03
C PHE A 195 19.55 7.74 -7.59
N TYR A 196 19.26 7.30 -8.80
CA TYR A 196 19.93 6.16 -9.43
C TYR A 196 20.62 6.57 -10.73
N PRO A 197 21.82 5.99 -11.03
CA PRO A 197 22.53 6.30 -12.26
C PRO A 197 21.77 5.79 -13.49
N GLU A 198 22.14 6.34 -14.66
CA GLU A 198 21.68 5.82 -15.95
C GLU A 198 21.92 4.31 -16.04
N GLY A 199 20.92 3.58 -16.50
CA GLY A 199 20.98 2.11 -16.62
C GLY A 199 20.37 1.34 -15.47
N ALA A 200 19.78 2.00 -14.48
CA ALA A 200 18.95 1.34 -13.46
C ALA A 200 17.74 0.59 -14.08
N TYR A 201 17.33 1.00 -15.28
CA TYR A 201 16.31 0.32 -16.08
C TYR A 201 16.93 -0.70 -17.01
N THR A 202 16.49 -1.94 -16.90
CA THR A 202 16.99 -3.01 -17.74
C THR A 202 16.33 -3.00 -19.13
N ASN A 203 17.03 -3.56 -20.14
CA ASN A 203 16.44 -3.78 -21.47
C ASN A 203 15.14 -4.62 -21.42
N ALA A 204 14.99 -5.45 -20.40
CA ALA A 204 13.76 -6.22 -20.18
C ALA A 204 12.56 -5.30 -19.90
N HIS A 205 12.73 -4.25 -19.11
CA HIS A 205 11.68 -3.26 -18.86
C HIS A 205 11.30 -2.51 -20.15
N LYS A 206 12.30 -2.03 -20.89
CA LYS A 206 12.08 -1.35 -22.18
C LYS A 206 11.35 -2.24 -23.18
N ASN A 207 11.78 -3.50 -23.30
CA ASN A 207 11.14 -4.46 -24.17
C ASN A 207 9.71 -4.79 -23.74
N HIS A 208 9.47 -4.89 -22.44
CA HIS A 208 8.13 -5.09 -21.89
C HIS A 208 7.20 -3.95 -22.32
N PHE A 209 7.62 -2.70 -22.12
CA PHE A 209 6.83 -1.54 -22.51
C PHE A 209 6.54 -1.52 -24.01
N LYS A 210 7.54 -1.78 -24.85
CA LYS A 210 7.37 -1.83 -26.32
C LYS A 210 6.41 -2.91 -26.78
N LEU A 211 6.43 -4.06 -26.13
CA LEU A 211 5.59 -5.22 -26.50
C LEU A 211 4.14 -5.11 -26.00
N TRP A 212 3.95 -4.59 -24.80
CA TRP A 212 2.65 -4.64 -24.12
C TRP A 212 1.95 -3.29 -24.04
N HIS A 213 2.68 -2.20 -24.24
CA HIS A 213 2.18 -0.83 -24.16
C HIS A 213 2.71 0.04 -25.32
N PRO A 214 2.55 -0.40 -26.58
CA PRO A 214 3.09 0.33 -27.73
C PRO A 214 2.48 1.73 -27.94
N GLU A 215 1.31 1.98 -27.31
CA GLU A 215 0.62 3.27 -27.33
C GLU A 215 1.21 4.31 -26.36
N ILE A 216 2.07 3.87 -25.45
CA ILE A 216 2.73 4.74 -24.48
C ILE A 216 4.07 5.15 -25.08
N ASN A 217 4.34 6.46 -25.14
CA ASN A 217 5.70 6.94 -25.36
C ASN A 217 6.60 6.31 -24.30
N ASP A 218 7.66 5.66 -24.74
CA ASP A 218 8.57 4.94 -23.85
C ASP A 218 9.02 5.89 -22.73
N PRO A 219 8.61 5.65 -21.46
CA PRO A 219 8.98 6.54 -20.35
C PRO A 219 10.49 6.52 -20.08
N PHE A 220 11.22 5.61 -20.71
CA PHE A 220 12.67 5.43 -20.61
C PHE A 220 13.44 6.01 -21.82
N GLU A 221 12.75 6.51 -22.85
CA GLU A 221 13.36 7.30 -23.91
C GLU A 221 13.41 8.77 -23.46
N LYS A 222 14.61 9.21 -23.08
CA LYS A 222 14.94 10.63 -22.90
C LYS A 222 15.51 11.22 -24.16
#